data_4a5491a86d4739b4f053db796491afb6
#
_entry.id   4a5491a86d4739b4f053db796491afb6
#
_cell.length_a   1.000
_cell.length_b   1.000
_cell.length_c   1.000
_cell.angle_alpha   90.00
_cell.angle_beta   90.00
_cell.angle_gamma   90.00
#
_symmetry.space_group_name_H-M   'P 1'
#
loop_
_entity.id
_entity.type
_entity.pdbx_description
1 polymer ?
#
loop_
_entity_poly.entity_id
_entity_poly.type
_entity_poly.pdbx_seq_one_letter_code
_entity_poly.pdbx_strand_id
1 'polypeptide(L)'
;MSPVVSILMPVYKTSRYLREAIDSILSQTFTDFELIVLNDCSPDDAEEILDEYNDPRIVRYLGTKNVGLANVLNVGMQLSKGKYIARMDSDDLSTPERLELQVNYLEQHPDIDLCSCGMTLFGARDGKWVRASDPDQVRISALFFSPILHASSVWRRDAFEKNDLHFDQKMVPAEDYDLWCRAIAAGLRMVNIPECMYLYRIHSNQATENTERTSRKEVEVREKFLHTIYPAGQSEDIARISSMTSCMDPDEFKGVAKTLLDLNSKSGFFHREKLHEQLVKRHQYLLGESLRNHFSWKRFHSLTLKEKIKGIGINGYFLKHFFEIDKRLTFKLRKHNQNKLGFAAVALKGTKLSLASSSKLVVGKGRFTLNAKWNRCDPFASMLVMAEDARLCVGGRFDIYSGSKIYVNKGALLTLGSGYINHNLNISCFESITIGQGVAISENVTIRDSDDHTITSNPHSKTRPIVIGNHVWIGMNVTILKGVTIGNGAIVAAGAVVTKDVPEGSLVAGVPAKIIKSGVSWY
;
A
#
# COMPACT_ATOMS: atom_id res chain seq x y z
N MET A 1 19.77 -22.87 -35.01
CA MET A 1 18.35 -22.42 -35.00
C MET A 1 18.29 -21.06 -34.36
N SER A 2 17.37 -20.20 -34.75
CA SER A 2 17.18 -18.94 -34.01
C SER A 2 16.54 -19.24 -32.66
N PRO A 3 16.92 -18.54 -31.56
CA PRO A 3 16.31 -18.75 -30.27
C PRO A 3 14.84 -18.33 -30.26
N VAL A 4 14.06 -18.85 -29.32
CA VAL A 4 12.66 -18.41 -29.16
C VAL A 4 12.57 -17.04 -28.50
N VAL A 5 13.43 -16.75 -27.53
CA VAL A 5 13.45 -15.48 -26.80
C VAL A 5 14.79 -14.78 -26.91
N SER A 6 14.80 -13.49 -27.22
CA SER A 6 15.96 -12.59 -27.03
C SER A 6 15.74 -11.75 -25.79
N ILE A 7 16.61 -11.85 -24.80
CA ILE A 7 16.53 -11.11 -23.53
C ILE A 7 17.44 -9.90 -23.62
N LEU A 8 16.91 -8.69 -23.43
CA LEU A 8 17.65 -7.45 -23.46
C LEU A 8 18.03 -7.03 -22.03
N MET A 9 19.32 -7.04 -21.72
CA MET A 9 19.88 -6.63 -20.43
C MET A 9 20.84 -5.45 -20.62
N PRO A 10 20.38 -4.19 -20.51
CA PRO A 10 21.27 -3.02 -20.54
C PRO A 10 22.08 -2.94 -19.26
N VAL A 11 23.35 -2.56 -19.39
CA VAL A 11 24.32 -2.46 -18.30
C VAL A 11 24.95 -1.06 -18.31
N TYR A 12 24.78 -0.33 -17.20
CA TYR A 12 25.47 0.92 -16.93
C TYR A 12 25.54 1.20 -15.43
N LYS A 13 26.75 1.14 -14.85
CA LYS A 13 27.03 1.34 -13.40
C LYS A 13 26.30 0.35 -12.48
N THR A 14 26.17 -0.89 -12.91
CA THR A 14 25.48 -1.96 -12.18
C THR A 14 26.35 -3.18 -11.92
N SER A 15 27.67 -3.11 -12.10
CA SER A 15 28.62 -4.23 -11.94
C SER A 15 28.40 -4.98 -10.62
N ARG A 16 28.10 -4.25 -9.54
CA ARG A 16 27.81 -4.84 -8.22
C ARG A 16 26.71 -5.91 -8.23
N TYR A 17 25.72 -5.81 -9.12
CA TYR A 17 24.54 -6.68 -9.17
C TYR A 17 24.53 -7.57 -10.41
N LEU A 18 25.36 -7.25 -11.39
CA LEU A 18 25.34 -7.86 -12.72
C LEU A 18 25.47 -9.38 -12.69
N ARG A 19 26.34 -9.94 -11.82
CA ARG A 19 26.53 -11.39 -11.70
C ARG A 19 25.23 -12.08 -11.28
N GLU A 20 24.58 -11.58 -10.22
CA GLU A 20 23.32 -12.14 -9.73
C GLU A 20 22.21 -12.06 -10.80
N ALA A 21 22.16 -10.96 -11.57
CA ALA A 21 21.20 -10.77 -12.63
C ALA A 21 21.40 -11.78 -13.78
N ILE A 22 22.64 -11.95 -14.25
CA ILE A 22 22.98 -12.94 -15.31
C ILE A 22 22.66 -14.35 -14.83
N ASP A 23 23.09 -14.75 -13.64
CA ASP A 23 22.85 -16.08 -13.08
C ASP A 23 21.34 -16.39 -12.97
N SER A 24 20.53 -15.40 -12.59
CA SER A 24 19.07 -15.54 -12.52
C SER A 24 18.42 -15.81 -13.90
N ILE A 25 19.03 -15.34 -14.97
CA ILE A 25 18.59 -15.60 -16.33
C ILE A 25 19.13 -16.94 -16.84
N LEU A 26 20.39 -17.26 -16.59
CA LEU A 26 20.95 -18.52 -17.04
C LEU A 26 20.29 -19.74 -16.37
N SER A 27 19.70 -19.55 -15.19
CA SER A 27 18.97 -20.58 -14.41
C SER A 27 17.48 -20.69 -14.76
N GLN A 28 17.00 -20.01 -15.80
CA GLN A 28 15.60 -20.13 -16.23
C GLN A 28 15.26 -21.57 -16.68
N THR A 29 14.05 -22.03 -16.33
CA THR A 29 13.51 -23.34 -16.78
C THR A 29 13.29 -23.38 -18.29
N PHE A 30 12.95 -22.25 -18.89
CA PHE A 30 12.90 -22.07 -20.33
C PHE A 30 14.30 -21.81 -20.88
N THR A 31 14.87 -22.73 -21.63
CA THR A 31 16.29 -22.73 -22.04
C THR A 31 16.59 -22.22 -23.46
N ASP A 32 15.55 -22.11 -24.32
CA ASP A 32 15.69 -21.68 -25.73
C ASP A 32 15.68 -20.15 -25.86
N PHE A 33 16.73 -19.52 -25.36
CA PHE A 33 16.91 -18.08 -25.40
C PHE A 33 18.35 -17.65 -25.72
N GLU A 34 18.51 -16.41 -26.16
CA GLU A 34 19.76 -15.66 -26.12
C GLU A 34 19.67 -14.52 -25.10
N LEU A 35 20.73 -14.28 -24.34
CA LEU A 35 20.86 -13.14 -23.43
C LEU A 35 21.76 -12.08 -24.07
N ILE A 36 21.19 -10.99 -24.54
CA ILE A 36 21.91 -9.88 -25.15
C ILE A 36 22.27 -8.87 -24.04
N VAL A 37 23.51 -8.95 -23.56
CA VAL A 37 24.04 -8.02 -22.57
C VAL A 37 24.54 -6.76 -23.28
N LEU A 38 23.88 -5.65 -23.02
CA LEU A 38 24.08 -4.36 -23.69
C LEU A 38 24.87 -3.42 -22.80
N ASN A 39 26.22 -3.54 -22.79
CA ASN A 39 27.06 -2.62 -22.04
C ASN A 39 27.14 -1.26 -22.74
N ASP A 40 26.49 -0.26 -22.17
CA ASP A 40 26.43 1.12 -22.66
C ASP A 40 27.66 1.95 -22.23
N CYS A 41 28.86 1.40 -22.47
CA CYS A 41 30.12 1.99 -22.06
C CYS A 41 30.15 2.28 -20.54
N SER A 42 29.88 1.25 -19.75
CA SER A 42 29.86 1.34 -18.28
C SER A 42 31.27 1.61 -17.77
N PRO A 43 31.47 2.60 -16.87
CA PRO A 43 32.79 2.93 -16.34
C PRO A 43 33.24 2.04 -15.17
N ASP A 44 32.44 1.04 -14.81
CA ASP A 44 32.71 0.07 -13.72
C ASP A 44 33.20 -1.28 -14.27
N ASP A 45 33.40 -2.26 -13.40
CA ASP A 45 34.01 -3.56 -13.69
C ASP A 45 33.07 -4.51 -14.48
N ALA A 46 32.07 -3.98 -15.21
CA ALA A 46 31.08 -4.79 -15.91
C ALA A 46 31.70 -5.73 -16.96
N GLU A 47 32.71 -5.29 -17.74
CA GLU A 47 33.39 -6.13 -18.73
C GLU A 47 34.18 -7.26 -18.08
N GLU A 48 34.87 -7.00 -16.96
CA GLU A 48 35.62 -8.01 -16.21
C GLU A 48 34.67 -9.12 -15.72
N ILE A 49 33.49 -8.74 -15.24
CA ILE A 49 32.45 -9.70 -14.84
C ILE A 49 31.96 -10.51 -16.04
N LEU A 50 31.74 -9.88 -17.16
CA LEU A 50 31.28 -10.57 -18.39
C LEU A 50 32.32 -11.55 -18.92
N ASP A 51 33.61 -11.30 -18.73
CA ASP A 51 34.70 -12.19 -19.13
C ASP A 51 34.73 -13.52 -18.36
N GLU A 52 34.10 -13.58 -17.18
CA GLU A 52 33.96 -14.81 -16.41
C GLU A 52 32.94 -15.79 -17.01
N TYR A 53 32.05 -15.33 -17.89
CA TYR A 53 30.99 -16.14 -18.47
C TYR A 53 31.37 -16.74 -19.83
N ASN A 54 31.26 -18.05 -19.93
CA ASN A 54 31.50 -18.81 -21.17
C ASN A 54 30.23 -19.59 -21.59
N ASP A 55 29.05 -18.97 -21.44
CA ASP A 55 27.78 -19.58 -21.84
C ASP A 55 27.45 -19.14 -23.29
N PRO A 56 27.21 -20.07 -24.23
CA PRO A 56 26.96 -19.76 -25.64
C PRO A 56 25.65 -18.98 -25.89
N ARG A 57 24.77 -18.89 -24.88
CA ARG A 57 23.54 -18.11 -24.95
C ARG A 57 23.78 -16.62 -24.74
N ILE A 58 24.94 -16.22 -24.21
CA ILE A 58 25.27 -14.82 -23.98
C ILE A 58 25.81 -14.18 -25.26
N VAL A 59 25.12 -13.12 -25.69
CA VAL A 59 25.56 -12.23 -26.78
C VAL A 59 25.96 -10.89 -26.15
N ARG A 60 27.23 -10.48 -26.33
CA ARG A 60 27.75 -9.24 -25.77
C ARG A 60 27.70 -8.12 -26.80
N TYR A 61 27.24 -6.95 -26.38
CA TYR A 61 27.41 -5.70 -27.07
C TYR A 61 28.14 -4.70 -26.19
N LEU A 62 29.23 -4.15 -26.66
CA LEU A 62 30.01 -3.12 -25.99
C LEU A 62 29.87 -1.81 -26.76
N GLY A 63 29.24 -0.82 -26.14
CA GLY A 63 29.14 0.54 -26.67
C GLY A 63 30.47 1.27 -26.60
N THR A 64 30.80 2.06 -27.62
CA THR A 64 31.99 2.89 -27.63
C THR A 64 31.84 4.19 -26.85
N LYS A 65 30.60 4.54 -26.49
CA LYS A 65 30.22 5.68 -25.64
C LYS A 65 28.86 5.40 -25.01
N ASN A 66 28.56 6.05 -23.89
CA ASN A 66 27.22 6.00 -23.31
C ASN A 66 26.22 6.73 -24.23
N VAL A 67 25.22 6.01 -24.73
CA VAL A 67 24.16 6.53 -25.60
C VAL A 67 22.81 6.63 -24.90
N GLY A 68 22.71 6.11 -23.67
CA GLY A 68 21.52 6.12 -22.83
C GLY A 68 20.57 4.95 -23.09
N LEU A 69 19.72 4.67 -22.07
CA LEU A 69 18.88 3.47 -21.98
C LEU A 69 18.03 3.21 -23.24
N ALA A 70 17.31 4.22 -23.72
CA ALA A 70 16.45 4.07 -24.90
C ALA A 70 17.23 3.65 -26.16
N ASN A 71 18.38 4.28 -26.40
CA ASN A 71 19.19 3.98 -27.58
C ASN A 71 19.84 2.59 -27.50
N VAL A 72 20.39 2.21 -26.34
CA VAL A 72 21.02 0.90 -26.18
C VAL A 72 20.00 -0.24 -26.25
N LEU A 73 18.75 -0.01 -25.77
CA LEU A 73 17.66 -0.96 -25.96
C LEU A 73 17.27 -1.11 -27.43
N ASN A 74 17.26 -0.04 -28.21
CA ASN A 74 17.01 -0.11 -29.65
C ASN A 74 18.09 -0.91 -30.36
N VAL A 75 19.36 -0.79 -29.96
CA VAL A 75 20.44 -1.66 -30.46
C VAL A 75 20.12 -3.13 -30.13
N GLY A 76 19.70 -3.41 -28.91
CA GLY A 76 19.30 -4.77 -28.49
C GLY A 76 18.15 -5.31 -29.32
N MET A 77 17.13 -4.50 -29.60
CA MET A 77 16.02 -4.90 -30.47
C MET A 77 16.49 -5.27 -31.90
N GLN A 78 17.44 -4.50 -32.46
CA GLN A 78 18.02 -4.79 -33.77
C GLN A 78 18.87 -6.08 -33.79
N LEU A 79 19.55 -6.41 -32.69
CA LEU A 79 20.37 -7.62 -32.55
C LEU A 79 19.51 -8.86 -32.29
N SER A 80 18.28 -8.71 -31.82
CA SER A 80 17.38 -9.79 -31.41
C SER A 80 17.01 -10.69 -32.57
N LYS A 81 17.10 -12.01 -32.35
CA LYS A 81 16.75 -13.06 -33.32
C LYS A 81 15.51 -13.86 -32.90
N GLY A 82 15.11 -13.73 -31.63
CA GLY A 82 14.00 -14.47 -31.05
C GLY A 82 12.64 -14.07 -31.62
N LYS A 83 11.67 -14.97 -31.53
CA LYS A 83 10.26 -14.69 -31.77
C LYS A 83 9.72 -13.66 -30.78
N TYR A 84 10.22 -13.74 -29.54
CA TYR A 84 9.89 -12.83 -28.45
C TYR A 84 11.10 -12.03 -28.02
N ILE A 85 10.85 -10.80 -27.58
CA ILE A 85 11.84 -9.98 -26.90
C ILE A 85 11.43 -9.86 -25.44
N ALA A 86 12.33 -10.15 -24.51
CA ALA A 86 12.14 -10.03 -23.07
C ALA A 86 13.04 -8.93 -22.50
N ARG A 87 12.53 -8.20 -21.51
CA ARG A 87 13.28 -7.17 -20.79
C ARG A 87 13.84 -7.72 -19.49
N MET A 88 15.03 -7.28 -19.11
CA MET A 88 15.66 -7.57 -17.83
C MET A 88 16.59 -6.42 -17.42
N ASP A 89 16.45 -5.90 -16.21
CA ASP A 89 17.42 -4.93 -15.66
C ASP A 89 18.62 -5.65 -15.06
N SER A 90 19.81 -5.07 -15.17
CA SER A 90 21.06 -5.66 -14.71
C SER A 90 21.31 -5.55 -13.20
N ASP A 91 20.40 -4.95 -12.46
CA ASP A 91 20.40 -4.83 -11.00
C ASP A 91 19.27 -5.61 -10.31
N ASP A 92 18.43 -6.31 -11.09
CA ASP A 92 17.28 -7.07 -10.64
C ASP A 92 17.49 -8.60 -10.76
N LEU A 93 16.48 -9.38 -10.32
CA LEU A 93 16.50 -10.84 -10.43
C LEU A 93 15.21 -11.36 -11.08
N SER A 94 15.32 -12.53 -11.71
CA SER A 94 14.20 -13.24 -12.32
C SER A 94 13.98 -14.58 -11.60
N THR A 95 12.73 -14.94 -11.27
CA THR A 95 12.48 -16.32 -10.77
C THR A 95 12.70 -17.32 -11.91
N PRO A 96 13.07 -18.58 -11.61
CA PRO A 96 13.39 -19.57 -12.64
C PRO A 96 12.28 -19.80 -13.68
N GLU A 97 11.02 -19.65 -13.31
CA GLU A 97 9.86 -19.96 -14.16
C GLU A 97 9.32 -18.76 -14.95
N ARG A 98 9.94 -17.58 -14.83
CA ARG A 98 9.41 -16.34 -15.45
C ARG A 98 9.24 -16.45 -16.96
N LEU A 99 10.30 -16.84 -17.67
CA LEU A 99 10.23 -16.93 -19.15
C LEU A 99 9.25 -17.99 -19.61
N GLU A 100 9.23 -19.14 -18.95
CA GLU A 100 8.30 -20.23 -19.27
C GLU A 100 6.85 -19.77 -19.11
N LEU A 101 6.52 -19.11 -17.98
CA LEU A 101 5.20 -18.55 -17.73
C LEU A 101 4.78 -17.56 -18.83
N GLN A 102 5.65 -16.60 -19.16
CA GLN A 102 5.31 -15.52 -20.09
C GLN A 102 5.25 -15.99 -21.54
N VAL A 103 6.16 -16.87 -21.97
CA VAL A 103 6.13 -17.46 -23.30
C VAL A 103 4.88 -18.33 -23.47
N ASN A 104 4.60 -19.23 -22.53
CA ASN A 104 3.40 -20.07 -22.57
C ASN A 104 2.12 -19.23 -22.60
N TYR A 105 2.08 -18.14 -21.82
CA TYR A 105 0.94 -17.22 -21.86
C TYR A 105 0.73 -16.63 -23.25
N LEU A 106 1.78 -16.10 -23.88
CA LEU A 106 1.70 -15.53 -25.22
C LEU A 106 1.34 -16.59 -26.29
N GLU A 107 1.86 -17.82 -26.17
CA GLU A 107 1.51 -18.90 -27.11
C GLU A 107 0.03 -19.32 -27.01
N GLN A 108 -0.52 -19.31 -25.80
CA GLN A 108 -1.93 -19.64 -25.55
C GLN A 108 -2.89 -18.48 -25.89
N HIS A 109 -2.39 -17.24 -25.99
CA HIS A 109 -3.17 -16.04 -26.27
C HIS A 109 -2.61 -15.31 -27.50
N PRO A 110 -2.87 -15.81 -28.73
CA PRO A 110 -2.32 -15.23 -29.93
C PRO A 110 -2.82 -13.82 -30.26
N ASP A 111 -3.89 -13.38 -29.59
CA ASP A 111 -4.46 -12.03 -29.64
C ASP A 111 -3.77 -11.05 -28.69
N ILE A 112 -2.80 -11.50 -27.87
CA ILE A 112 -2.00 -10.66 -26.99
C ILE A 112 -0.60 -10.49 -27.56
N ASP A 113 -0.17 -9.24 -27.71
CA ASP A 113 1.11 -8.87 -28.31
C ASP A 113 2.23 -8.70 -27.29
N LEU A 114 1.85 -8.34 -26.04
CA LEU A 114 2.78 -8.12 -24.95
C LEU A 114 2.18 -8.58 -23.61
N CYS A 115 3.00 -9.24 -22.81
CA CYS A 115 2.70 -9.44 -21.39
C CYS A 115 3.85 -8.94 -20.51
N SER A 116 3.52 -8.46 -19.32
CA SER A 116 4.48 -8.34 -18.21
C SER A 116 4.04 -9.26 -17.06
N CYS A 117 4.83 -9.39 -16.02
CA CYS A 117 4.42 -10.06 -14.79
C CYS A 117 4.55 -9.16 -13.57
N GLY A 118 3.88 -9.53 -12.48
CA GLY A 118 4.01 -8.83 -11.20
C GLY A 118 5.45 -8.85 -10.70
N MET A 119 5.79 -7.87 -9.84
CA MET A 119 7.12 -7.72 -9.26
C MET A 119 7.05 -7.83 -7.74
N THR A 120 8.02 -8.54 -7.15
CA THR A 120 8.32 -8.50 -5.72
C THR A 120 9.47 -7.53 -5.49
N LEU A 121 9.27 -6.55 -4.62
CA LEU A 121 10.29 -5.58 -4.24
C LEU A 121 11.17 -6.19 -3.15
N PHE A 122 12.49 -5.94 -3.20
CA PHE A 122 13.44 -6.36 -2.17
C PHE A 122 14.60 -5.37 -2.03
N GLY A 123 15.44 -5.52 -1.01
CA GLY A 123 16.53 -4.60 -0.70
C GLY A 123 16.14 -3.55 0.33
N ALA A 124 16.16 -2.27 -0.02
CA ALA A 124 15.84 -1.19 0.94
C ALA A 124 14.36 -1.13 1.34
N ARG A 125 13.46 -1.78 0.61
CA ARG A 125 12.02 -1.85 0.90
C ARG A 125 11.42 -3.12 0.31
N ASP A 126 10.53 -3.77 1.08
CA ASP A 126 9.73 -4.91 0.62
C ASP A 126 8.39 -4.45 0.08
N GLY A 127 7.78 -5.30 -0.77
CA GLY A 127 6.45 -5.05 -1.33
C GLY A 127 6.17 -5.83 -2.59
N LYS A 128 5.01 -5.55 -3.20
CA LYS A 128 4.63 -6.12 -4.49
C LYS A 128 4.05 -5.03 -5.39
N TRP A 129 4.41 -5.08 -6.67
CA TRP A 129 3.78 -4.30 -7.73
C TRP A 129 3.04 -5.23 -8.67
N VAL A 130 1.72 -5.00 -8.77
CA VAL A 130 0.85 -5.70 -9.71
C VAL A 130 0.02 -4.64 -10.44
N ARG A 131 -0.14 -4.80 -11.73
CA ARG A 131 -0.92 -3.93 -12.62
C ARG A 131 -2.20 -4.63 -13.08
N ALA A 132 -3.05 -3.91 -13.80
CA ALA A 132 -4.27 -4.47 -14.36
C ALA A 132 -3.96 -5.62 -15.34
N SER A 133 -4.68 -6.74 -15.22
CA SER A 133 -4.51 -7.93 -16.09
C SER A 133 -5.47 -7.95 -17.27
N ASP A 134 -6.57 -7.22 -17.23
CA ASP A 134 -7.52 -7.13 -18.33
C ASP A 134 -7.02 -6.16 -19.41
N PRO A 135 -6.96 -6.53 -20.70
CA PRO A 135 -6.40 -5.70 -21.75
C PRO A 135 -7.06 -4.32 -21.90
N ASP A 136 -8.38 -4.21 -21.69
CA ASP A 136 -9.06 -2.93 -21.76
C ASP A 136 -8.70 -2.03 -20.56
N GLN A 137 -8.54 -2.64 -19.38
CA GLN A 137 -8.07 -1.88 -18.20
C GLN A 137 -6.61 -1.45 -18.34
N VAL A 138 -5.75 -2.26 -18.96
CA VAL A 138 -4.37 -1.88 -19.32
C VAL A 138 -4.39 -0.68 -20.27
N ARG A 139 -5.21 -0.73 -21.34
CA ARG A 139 -5.39 0.38 -22.29
C ARG A 139 -5.86 1.66 -21.59
N ILE A 140 -6.84 1.57 -20.69
CA ILE A 140 -7.36 2.72 -19.92
C ILE A 140 -6.31 3.27 -18.95
N SER A 141 -5.47 2.40 -18.37
CA SER A 141 -4.40 2.82 -17.45
C SER A 141 -3.39 3.75 -18.10
N ALA A 142 -3.19 3.65 -19.42
CA ALA A 142 -2.35 4.54 -20.20
C ALA A 142 -2.78 6.02 -20.15
N LEU A 143 -3.98 6.32 -19.71
CA LEU A 143 -4.44 7.70 -19.45
C LEU A 143 -3.84 8.30 -18.17
N PHE A 144 -3.24 7.50 -17.30
CA PHE A 144 -2.85 7.94 -15.96
C PHE A 144 -1.38 7.68 -15.62
N PHE A 145 -0.82 6.56 -16.11
CA PHE A 145 0.55 6.11 -15.83
C PHE A 145 1.00 5.04 -16.83
N SER A 146 2.31 4.69 -16.81
CA SER A 146 2.82 3.57 -17.62
C SER A 146 2.04 2.28 -17.30
N PRO A 147 1.31 1.71 -18.29
CA PRO A 147 0.36 0.62 -18.05
C PRO A 147 1.03 -0.74 -17.84
N ILE A 148 2.31 -0.88 -18.25
CA ILE A 148 3.10 -2.11 -18.25
C ILE A 148 4.28 -1.97 -17.29
N LEU A 149 4.61 -3.03 -16.57
CA LEU A 149 5.83 -3.12 -15.76
C LEU A 149 7.01 -3.42 -16.69
N HIS A 150 7.72 -2.36 -17.09
CA HIS A 150 8.72 -2.39 -18.15
C HIS A 150 9.78 -3.48 -17.98
N ALA A 151 10.43 -3.55 -16.81
CA ALA A 151 11.54 -4.46 -16.56
C ALA A 151 11.17 -5.96 -16.65
N SER A 152 9.87 -6.31 -16.51
CA SER A 152 9.37 -7.68 -16.62
C SER A 152 8.63 -7.96 -17.93
N SER A 153 8.65 -7.05 -18.90
CA SER A 153 7.89 -7.18 -20.14
C SER A 153 8.50 -8.22 -21.11
N VAL A 154 7.59 -8.92 -21.83
CA VAL A 154 7.90 -9.81 -22.94
C VAL A 154 6.90 -9.50 -24.05
N TRP A 155 7.40 -9.32 -25.30
CA TRP A 155 6.54 -8.96 -26.43
C TRP A 155 6.89 -9.72 -27.71
N ARG A 156 5.94 -9.80 -28.63
CA ARG A 156 6.15 -10.36 -29.96
C ARG A 156 7.01 -9.42 -30.79
N ARG A 157 8.19 -9.86 -31.22
CA ARG A 157 9.11 -9.05 -32.01
C ARG A 157 8.47 -8.54 -33.30
N ASP A 158 7.80 -9.41 -34.03
CA ASP A 158 7.17 -9.08 -35.32
C ASP A 158 6.03 -8.06 -35.22
N ALA A 159 5.28 -8.05 -34.11
CA ALA A 159 4.24 -7.04 -33.85
C ALA A 159 4.82 -5.64 -33.69
N PHE A 160 5.98 -5.52 -33.05
CA PHE A 160 6.68 -4.25 -32.88
C PHE A 160 7.37 -3.79 -34.17
N GLU A 161 8.02 -4.71 -34.90
CA GLU A 161 8.66 -4.41 -36.19
C GLU A 161 7.64 -3.94 -37.25
N LYS A 162 6.50 -4.61 -37.38
CA LYS A 162 5.41 -4.25 -38.31
C LYS A 162 4.85 -2.84 -38.06
N ASN A 163 4.88 -2.37 -36.82
CA ASN A 163 4.35 -1.06 -36.43
C ASN A 163 5.45 -0.01 -36.21
N ASP A 164 6.70 -0.28 -36.59
CA ASP A 164 7.87 0.59 -36.41
C ASP A 164 8.01 1.13 -34.96
N LEU A 165 7.78 0.24 -33.98
CA LEU A 165 7.81 0.58 -32.56
C LEU A 165 9.22 0.40 -31.99
N HIS A 166 9.82 1.51 -31.57
CA HIS A 166 11.14 1.59 -30.93
C HIS A 166 11.12 2.63 -29.82
N PHE A 167 12.09 2.62 -28.90
CA PHE A 167 12.22 3.59 -27.82
C PHE A 167 12.61 4.96 -28.37
N ASP A 168 11.96 6.04 -27.91
CA ASP A 168 12.31 7.41 -28.27
C ASP A 168 13.18 8.04 -27.16
N GLN A 169 14.47 8.30 -27.50
CA GLN A 169 15.42 8.95 -26.59
C GLN A 169 14.95 10.32 -26.09
N LYS A 170 14.13 11.04 -26.85
CA LYS A 170 13.58 12.34 -26.47
C LYS A 170 12.58 12.23 -25.31
N MET A 171 12.04 11.03 -25.08
CA MET A 171 11.02 10.77 -24.05
C MET A 171 11.61 10.32 -22.72
N VAL A 172 12.92 10.10 -22.62
CA VAL A 172 13.59 9.76 -21.35
C VAL A 172 13.33 10.86 -20.30
N PRO A 173 12.87 10.50 -19.08
CA PRO A 173 12.79 9.18 -18.45
C PRO A 173 11.40 8.50 -18.51
N ALA A 174 10.60 8.72 -19.53
CA ALA A 174 9.28 8.10 -19.74
C ALA A 174 9.23 7.38 -21.12
N GLU A 175 10.36 6.88 -21.59
CA GLU A 175 10.53 6.22 -22.89
C GLU A 175 9.73 4.91 -23.00
N ASP A 176 9.59 4.19 -21.91
CA ASP A 176 8.76 2.98 -21.81
C ASP A 176 7.28 3.33 -21.93
N TYR A 177 6.84 4.33 -21.19
CA TYR A 177 5.46 4.79 -21.23
C TYR A 177 5.06 5.27 -22.62
N ASP A 178 5.93 6.03 -23.28
CA ASP A 178 5.74 6.47 -24.67
C ASP A 178 5.60 5.28 -25.63
N LEU A 179 6.50 4.30 -25.53
CA LEU A 179 6.46 3.09 -26.36
C LEU A 179 5.14 2.33 -26.18
N TRP A 180 4.70 2.15 -24.94
CA TRP A 180 3.43 1.45 -24.66
C TRP A 180 2.22 2.22 -25.18
N CYS A 181 2.21 3.55 -25.03
CA CYS A 181 1.15 4.39 -25.59
C CYS A 181 1.07 4.29 -27.12
N ARG A 182 2.21 4.32 -27.81
CA ARG A 182 2.25 4.14 -29.29
C ARG A 182 1.80 2.75 -29.71
N ALA A 183 2.22 1.72 -28.98
CA ALA A 183 1.80 0.35 -29.24
C ALA A 183 0.27 0.17 -29.04
N ILE A 184 -0.29 0.74 -27.96
CA ILE A 184 -1.75 0.76 -27.72
C ILE A 184 -2.49 1.52 -28.84
N ALA A 185 -1.96 2.66 -29.29
CA ALA A 185 -2.55 3.44 -30.39
C ALA A 185 -2.50 2.69 -31.73
N ALA A 186 -1.47 1.88 -31.96
CA ALA A 186 -1.36 0.97 -33.11
C ALA A 186 -2.28 -0.26 -33.02
N GLY A 187 -3.03 -0.43 -31.92
CA GLY A 187 -3.98 -1.52 -31.73
C GLY A 187 -3.41 -2.75 -31.05
N LEU A 188 -2.15 -2.75 -30.59
CA LEU A 188 -1.55 -3.88 -29.90
C LEU A 188 -2.25 -4.11 -28.55
N ARG A 189 -2.44 -5.37 -28.19
CA ARG A 189 -3.09 -5.78 -26.96
C ARG A 189 -2.07 -6.25 -25.93
N MET A 190 -2.20 -5.72 -24.72
CA MET A 190 -1.24 -5.94 -23.64
C MET A 190 -1.92 -6.37 -22.34
N VAL A 191 -1.21 -7.16 -21.53
CA VAL A 191 -1.66 -7.63 -20.22
C VAL A 191 -0.54 -7.57 -19.20
N ASN A 192 -0.90 -7.58 -17.91
CA ASN A 192 0.04 -7.87 -16.84
C ASN A 192 -0.43 -9.15 -16.14
N ILE A 193 0.39 -10.18 -16.18
CA ILE A 193 0.18 -11.44 -15.47
C ILE A 193 0.34 -11.14 -13.96
N PRO A 194 -0.62 -11.54 -13.10
CA PRO A 194 -0.59 -11.12 -11.69
C PRO A 194 0.49 -11.82 -10.85
N GLU A 195 1.02 -12.95 -11.32
CA GLU A 195 2.10 -13.70 -10.68
C GLU A 195 3.37 -12.85 -10.59
N CYS A 196 3.96 -12.78 -9.40
CA CYS A 196 5.16 -12.01 -9.14
C CYS A 196 6.41 -12.86 -9.43
N MET A 197 6.85 -12.85 -10.69
CA MET A 197 7.99 -13.64 -11.17
C MET A 197 9.24 -12.79 -11.43
N TYR A 198 9.18 -11.50 -11.12
CA TYR A 198 10.30 -10.56 -11.23
C TYR A 198 10.62 -9.98 -9.85
N LEU A 199 11.90 -9.98 -9.46
CA LEU A 199 12.38 -9.44 -8.20
C LEU A 199 13.04 -8.09 -8.45
N TYR A 200 12.36 -7.02 -8.12
CA TYR A 200 12.81 -5.64 -8.34
C TYR A 200 13.60 -5.14 -7.13
N ARG A 201 14.88 -4.85 -7.32
CA ARG A 201 15.78 -4.39 -6.24
C ARG A 201 15.59 -2.90 -6.00
N ILE A 202 15.44 -2.53 -4.73
CA ILE A 202 15.38 -1.12 -4.29
C ILE A 202 16.73 -0.72 -3.70
N HIS A 203 17.41 0.26 -4.31
CA HIS A 203 18.67 0.82 -3.83
C HIS A 203 18.79 2.32 -4.18
N SER A 204 19.75 3.02 -3.54
CA SER A 204 19.89 4.49 -3.59
C SER A 204 20.34 5.06 -4.95
N ASN A 205 20.79 4.23 -5.89
CA ASN A 205 21.37 4.70 -7.17
C ASN A 205 20.45 4.44 -8.37
N GLN A 206 19.16 4.22 -8.15
CA GLN A 206 18.20 3.95 -9.24
C GLN A 206 17.84 5.22 -10.03
N ALA A 207 17.63 5.05 -11.33
CA ALA A 207 17.30 6.15 -12.24
C ALA A 207 15.95 6.85 -11.95
N THR A 208 15.10 6.25 -11.15
CA THR A 208 13.71 6.67 -10.85
C THR A 208 13.60 7.86 -9.88
N GLU A 209 14.71 8.44 -9.39
CA GLU A 209 14.68 9.47 -8.33
C GLU A 209 14.26 10.88 -8.77
N ASN A 210 14.19 11.21 -10.06
CA ASN A 210 13.87 12.57 -10.52
C ASN A 210 12.38 12.74 -10.82
N THR A 211 11.55 12.80 -9.79
CA THR A 211 10.09 12.82 -9.86
C THR A 211 9.48 13.97 -10.66
N GLU A 212 10.05 15.18 -10.61
CA GLU A 212 9.51 16.36 -11.34
C GLU A 212 9.72 16.25 -12.86
N ARG A 213 10.92 15.87 -13.29
CA ARG A 213 11.23 15.66 -14.72
C ARG A 213 10.41 14.52 -15.30
N THR A 214 10.27 13.42 -14.56
CA THR A 214 9.44 12.26 -14.94
C THR A 214 7.99 12.68 -15.11
N SER A 215 7.42 13.40 -14.15
CA SER A 215 6.03 13.85 -14.21
C SER A 215 5.74 14.75 -15.41
N ARG A 216 6.68 15.64 -15.79
CA ARG A 216 6.53 16.47 -16.99
C ARG A 216 6.53 15.64 -18.27
N LYS A 217 7.43 14.65 -18.37
CA LYS A 217 7.50 13.76 -19.54
C LYS A 217 6.28 12.86 -19.64
N GLU A 218 5.76 12.36 -18.53
CA GLU A 218 4.52 11.59 -18.54
C GLU A 218 3.31 12.39 -19.06
N VAL A 219 3.23 13.69 -18.75
CA VAL A 219 2.18 14.57 -19.34
C VAL A 219 2.37 14.69 -20.85
N GLU A 220 3.61 14.91 -21.34
CA GLU A 220 3.91 14.98 -22.77
C GLU A 220 3.57 13.67 -23.50
N VAL A 221 3.84 12.51 -22.88
CA VAL A 221 3.46 11.19 -23.42
C VAL A 221 1.94 11.11 -23.55
N ARG A 222 1.19 11.44 -22.49
CA ARG A 222 -0.28 11.41 -22.52
C ARG A 222 -0.86 12.34 -23.57
N GLU A 223 -0.30 13.52 -23.72
CA GLU A 223 -0.74 14.49 -24.73
C GLU A 223 -0.56 13.94 -26.15
N LYS A 224 0.62 13.41 -26.48
CA LYS A 224 0.90 12.75 -27.75
C LYS A 224 -0.06 11.58 -28.00
N PHE A 225 -0.25 10.73 -26.99
CA PHE A 225 -1.16 9.58 -27.07
C PHE A 225 -2.59 10.02 -27.36
N LEU A 226 -3.11 11.01 -26.64
CA LEU A 226 -4.45 11.53 -26.82
C LEU A 226 -4.66 12.18 -28.19
N HIS A 227 -3.68 12.93 -28.70
CA HIS A 227 -3.73 13.46 -30.06
C HIS A 227 -3.78 12.36 -31.11
N THR A 228 -3.07 11.24 -30.89
CA THR A 228 -3.09 10.10 -31.81
C THR A 228 -4.47 9.40 -31.83
N ILE A 229 -5.07 9.16 -30.68
CA ILE A 229 -6.35 8.42 -30.58
C ILE A 229 -7.58 9.31 -30.77
N TYR A 230 -7.43 10.62 -30.63
CA TYR A 230 -8.48 11.64 -30.81
C TYR A 230 -8.02 12.75 -31.75
N PRO A 231 -7.73 12.49 -33.05
CA PRO A 231 -7.17 13.47 -33.97
C PRO A 231 -8.12 14.68 -34.21
N ALA A 232 -9.42 14.53 -34.02
CA ALA A 232 -10.42 15.60 -34.11
C ALA A 232 -10.65 16.31 -32.75
N GLY A 233 -9.93 15.93 -31.68
CA GLY A 233 -10.03 16.55 -30.36
C GLY A 233 -9.44 17.99 -30.38
N GLN A 234 -10.11 18.91 -29.67
CA GLN A 234 -9.55 20.26 -29.51
C GLN A 234 -8.28 20.19 -28.64
N SER A 235 -7.23 20.92 -29.00
CA SER A 235 -5.94 20.91 -28.29
C SER A 235 -6.10 21.28 -26.81
N GLU A 236 -7.02 22.19 -26.46
CA GLU A 236 -7.31 22.59 -25.10
C GLU A 236 -7.89 21.42 -24.26
N ASP A 237 -8.84 20.66 -24.83
CA ASP A 237 -9.42 19.49 -24.17
C ASP A 237 -8.37 18.40 -23.95
N ILE A 238 -7.54 18.16 -24.94
CA ILE A 238 -6.45 17.18 -24.87
C ILE A 238 -5.42 17.57 -23.80
N ALA A 239 -5.00 18.84 -23.75
CA ALA A 239 -4.08 19.33 -22.73
C ALA A 239 -4.67 19.18 -21.31
N ARG A 240 -5.96 19.45 -21.13
CA ARG A 240 -6.66 19.26 -19.86
C ARG A 240 -6.74 17.78 -19.46
N ILE A 241 -7.01 16.88 -20.41
CA ILE A 241 -7.08 15.43 -20.15
C ILE A 241 -5.67 14.89 -19.84
N SER A 242 -4.64 15.31 -20.58
CA SER A 242 -3.26 14.87 -20.37
C SER A 242 -2.70 15.28 -19.00
N SER A 243 -3.22 16.37 -18.43
CA SER A 243 -2.85 16.87 -17.10
C SER A 243 -3.56 16.17 -15.94
N MET A 244 -4.41 15.14 -16.20
CA MET A 244 -5.06 14.36 -15.14
C MET A 244 -4.01 13.68 -14.24
N THR A 245 -3.73 14.30 -13.09
CA THR A 245 -2.74 13.82 -12.11
C THR A 245 -3.40 13.28 -10.84
N SER A 246 -2.59 12.72 -9.95
CA SER A 246 -3.03 12.30 -8.62
C SER A 246 -3.34 13.47 -7.68
N CYS A 247 -3.06 14.71 -8.08
CA CYS A 247 -3.21 15.93 -7.27
C CYS A 247 -4.22 16.91 -7.87
N MET A 248 -4.93 16.57 -8.94
CA MET A 248 -5.95 17.42 -9.56
C MET A 248 -7.12 17.66 -8.59
N ASP A 249 -7.71 18.85 -8.63
CA ASP A 249 -8.94 19.14 -7.90
C ASP A 249 -10.07 18.22 -8.34
N PRO A 250 -10.86 17.64 -7.40
CA PRO A 250 -11.92 16.69 -7.75
C PRO A 250 -13.02 17.25 -8.65
N ASP A 251 -13.39 18.53 -8.51
CA ASP A 251 -14.42 19.14 -9.35
C ASP A 251 -13.86 19.44 -10.75
N GLU A 252 -12.60 19.85 -10.85
CA GLU A 252 -11.88 19.98 -12.12
C GLU A 252 -11.78 18.61 -12.81
N PHE A 253 -11.37 17.56 -12.10
CA PHE A 253 -11.31 16.20 -12.63
C PHE A 253 -12.66 15.72 -13.19
N LYS A 254 -13.76 16.03 -12.52
CA LYS A 254 -15.10 15.67 -12.98
C LYS A 254 -15.44 16.32 -14.33
N GLY A 255 -15.03 17.58 -14.52
CA GLY A 255 -15.18 18.27 -15.82
C GLY A 255 -14.36 17.62 -16.91
N VAL A 256 -13.08 17.33 -16.64
CA VAL A 256 -12.14 16.66 -17.57
C VAL A 256 -12.61 15.24 -17.90
N ALA A 257 -13.08 14.48 -16.92
CA ALA A 257 -13.63 13.14 -17.13
C ALA A 257 -14.86 13.14 -18.04
N LYS A 258 -15.74 14.15 -17.93
CA LYS A 258 -16.87 14.32 -18.84
C LYS A 258 -16.40 14.57 -20.28
N THR A 259 -15.46 15.47 -20.49
CA THR A 259 -14.87 15.75 -21.82
C THR A 259 -14.28 14.47 -22.44
N LEU A 260 -13.53 13.69 -21.65
CA LEU A 260 -12.96 12.41 -22.11
C LEU A 260 -14.05 11.40 -22.51
N LEU A 261 -15.13 11.28 -21.74
CA LEU A 261 -16.26 10.41 -22.08
C LEU A 261 -16.97 10.85 -23.35
N ASP A 262 -17.12 12.16 -23.57
CA ASP A 262 -17.71 12.73 -24.79
C ASP A 262 -16.83 12.45 -26.02
N LEU A 263 -15.51 12.61 -25.93
CA LEU A 263 -14.55 12.22 -26.98
C LEU A 263 -14.60 10.72 -27.27
N ASN A 264 -14.59 9.90 -26.20
CA ASN A 264 -14.63 8.45 -26.35
C ASN A 264 -15.97 7.97 -26.96
N SER A 265 -17.09 8.67 -26.71
CA SER A 265 -18.39 8.30 -27.31
C SER A 265 -18.39 8.40 -28.83
N LYS A 266 -17.53 9.26 -29.39
CA LYS A 266 -17.38 9.46 -30.85
C LYS A 266 -16.37 8.49 -31.48
N SER A 267 -15.29 8.15 -30.78
CA SER A 267 -14.21 7.30 -31.30
C SER A 267 -14.39 5.82 -30.98
N GLY A 268 -14.99 5.49 -29.83
CA GLY A 268 -15.09 4.12 -29.32
C GLY A 268 -13.76 3.48 -28.92
N PHE A 269 -12.67 4.25 -28.80
CA PHE A 269 -11.31 3.72 -28.56
C PHE A 269 -11.20 2.93 -27.25
N PHE A 270 -11.79 3.45 -26.15
CA PHE A 270 -11.85 2.74 -24.88
C PHE A 270 -13.21 2.07 -24.69
N HIS A 271 -13.20 0.90 -24.04
CA HIS A 271 -14.44 0.23 -23.62
C HIS A 271 -15.21 1.14 -22.66
N ARG A 272 -16.42 1.56 -23.06
CA ARG A 272 -17.20 2.65 -22.42
C ARG A 272 -17.45 2.42 -20.91
N GLU A 273 -17.91 1.24 -20.55
CA GLU A 273 -18.25 0.94 -19.14
C GLU A 273 -17.00 0.86 -18.27
N LYS A 274 -15.95 0.20 -18.74
CA LYS A 274 -14.68 0.09 -18.01
C LYS A 274 -14.01 1.46 -17.85
N LEU A 275 -14.06 2.32 -18.88
CA LEU A 275 -13.56 3.70 -18.78
C LEU A 275 -14.33 4.47 -17.72
N HIS A 276 -15.67 4.44 -17.76
CA HIS A 276 -16.52 5.11 -16.78
C HIS A 276 -16.20 4.63 -15.35
N GLU A 277 -16.09 3.31 -15.14
CA GLU A 277 -15.75 2.73 -13.84
C GLU A 277 -14.39 3.24 -13.32
N GLN A 278 -13.37 3.27 -14.18
CA GLN A 278 -12.04 3.76 -13.78
C GLN A 278 -12.03 5.26 -13.45
N LEU A 279 -12.75 6.08 -14.22
CA LEU A 279 -12.91 7.51 -13.93
C LEU A 279 -13.64 7.75 -12.60
N VAL A 280 -14.69 6.98 -12.31
CA VAL A 280 -15.38 7.04 -11.01
C VAL A 280 -14.45 6.64 -9.86
N LYS A 281 -13.71 5.55 -9.98
CA LYS A 281 -12.71 5.13 -8.97
C LYS A 281 -11.65 6.21 -8.75
N ARG A 282 -11.18 6.83 -9.82
CA ARG A 282 -10.17 7.91 -9.76
C ARG A 282 -10.72 9.17 -9.10
N HIS A 283 -11.92 9.59 -9.47
CA HIS A 283 -12.59 10.73 -8.83
C HIS A 283 -12.77 10.50 -7.32
N GLN A 284 -13.19 9.30 -6.91
CA GLN A 284 -13.31 8.93 -5.49
C GLN A 284 -11.95 8.98 -4.76
N TYR A 285 -10.87 8.56 -5.43
CA TYR A 285 -9.52 8.68 -4.89
C TYR A 285 -9.11 10.14 -4.67
N LEU A 286 -9.33 11.01 -5.68
CA LEU A 286 -9.02 12.44 -5.61
C LEU A 286 -9.84 13.17 -4.54
N LEU A 287 -11.14 12.84 -4.40
CA LEU A 287 -11.96 13.33 -3.29
C LEU A 287 -11.35 12.96 -1.94
N GLY A 288 -10.87 11.73 -1.78
CA GLY A 288 -10.19 11.27 -0.58
C GLY A 288 -8.87 12.02 -0.32
N GLU A 289 -8.07 12.33 -1.36
CA GLU A 289 -6.81 13.08 -1.26
C GLU A 289 -7.06 14.58 -0.98
N SER A 290 -7.99 15.21 -1.70
CA SER A 290 -8.36 16.62 -1.49
C SER A 290 -8.79 16.86 -0.05
N LEU A 291 -9.58 15.95 0.51
CA LEU A 291 -9.99 16.00 1.91
C LEU A 291 -8.82 15.81 2.88
N ARG A 292 -7.79 15.03 2.52
CA ARG A 292 -6.56 14.91 3.32
C ARG A 292 -5.72 16.18 3.29
N ASN A 293 -5.57 16.82 2.13
CA ASN A 293 -4.75 18.02 1.91
C ASN A 293 -5.40 19.31 2.44
N HIS A 294 -6.73 19.40 2.46
CA HIS A 294 -7.45 20.53 3.07
C HIS A 294 -7.37 20.55 4.61
N PHE A 295 -6.87 19.49 5.23
CA PHE A 295 -6.72 19.36 6.68
C PHE A 295 -5.33 19.74 7.19
N SER A 296 -4.71 20.79 6.67
CA SER A 296 -3.53 21.36 7.32
C SER A 296 -3.97 22.25 8.50
N TRP A 297 -3.39 22.05 9.70
CA TRP A 297 -3.68 22.79 10.93
C TRP A 297 -3.60 24.32 10.77
N LYS A 298 -2.75 24.82 9.87
CA LYS A 298 -2.62 26.26 9.60
C LYS A 298 -3.87 26.87 8.95
N ARG A 299 -4.60 26.11 8.12
CA ARG A 299 -5.82 26.58 7.45
C ARG A 299 -7.06 26.48 8.35
N PHE A 300 -7.05 25.54 9.32
CA PHE A 300 -8.13 25.35 10.28
C PHE A 300 -8.38 26.59 11.19
N HIS A 301 -7.33 27.36 11.51
CA HIS A 301 -7.47 28.58 12.31
C HIS A 301 -8.11 29.76 11.58
N SER A 302 -8.13 29.77 10.26
CA SER A 302 -8.70 30.87 9.43
C SER A 302 -10.15 30.64 8.98
N LEU A 303 -10.76 29.47 9.27
CA LEU A 303 -12.10 29.12 8.85
C LEU A 303 -13.19 29.66 9.77
N THR A 304 -14.35 30.03 9.21
CA THR A 304 -15.53 30.43 9.96
C THR A 304 -16.12 29.28 10.80
N LEU A 305 -16.93 29.60 11.82
CA LEU A 305 -17.55 28.57 12.68
C LEU A 305 -18.36 27.52 11.88
N LYS A 306 -18.99 27.94 10.79
CA LYS A 306 -19.79 27.08 9.90
C LYS A 306 -18.91 26.12 9.08
N GLU A 307 -17.76 26.60 8.63
CA GLU A 307 -16.73 25.80 7.94
C GLU A 307 -16.00 24.89 8.93
N LYS A 308 -15.75 25.34 10.16
CA LYS A 308 -15.20 24.53 11.25
C LYS A 308 -16.12 23.36 11.61
N ILE A 309 -17.44 23.57 11.66
CA ILE A 309 -18.44 22.52 11.92
C ILE A 309 -18.53 21.53 10.75
N LYS A 310 -18.40 21.98 9.49
CA LYS A 310 -18.26 21.11 8.31
C LYS A 310 -16.91 20.39 8.27
N GLY A 311 -15.85 21.02 8.80
CA GLY A 311 -14.47 20.55 8.78
C GLY A 311 -14.02 19.73 10.01
N ILE A 312 -14.82 19.65 11.08
CA ILE A 312 -14.50 18.83 12.25
C ILE A 312 -14.51 17.34 11.87
N GLY A 313 -13.36 16.85 11.51
CA GLY A 313 -12.80 15.48 11.57
C GLY A 313 -13.65 14.24 11.30
N ILE A 314 -14.94 14.34 11.38
CA ILE A 314 -15.89 13.24 11.24
C ILE A 314 -16.05 12.84 9.76
N ASN A 315 -16.14 13.83 8.90
CA ASN A 315 -16.35 13.62 7.46
C ASN A 315 -15.08 13.05 6.78
N GLY A 316 -13.88 13.52 7.16
CA GLY A 316 -12.62 13.05 6.58
C GLY A 316 -12.31 11.59 6.95
N TYR A 317 -12.47 11.20 8.21
CA TYR A 317 -12.28 9.81 8.63
C TYR A 317 -13.37 8.90 8.05
N PHE A 318 -14.63 9.35 8.06
CA PHE A 318 -15.77 8.62 7.52
C PHE A 318 -15.62 8.39 6.02
N LEU A 319 -15.12 9.38 5.26
CA LEU A 319 -14.86 9.27 3.83
C LEU A 319 -13.64 8.38 3.53
N LYS A 320 -12.54 8.52 4.28
CA LYS A 320 -11.34 7.67 4.14
C LYS A 320 -11.65 6.18 4.37
N HIS A 321 -12.54 5.88 5.32
CA HIS A 321 -12.89 4.52 5.71
C HIS A 321 -14.32 4.13 5.31
N PHE A 322 -14.96 4.89 4.41
CA PHE A 322 -16.38 4.70 4.08
C PHE A 322 -16.74 3.26 3.67
N PHE A 323 -15.87 2.60 2.91
CA PHE A 323 -16.04 1.19 2.51
C PHE A 323 -15.65 0.19 3.60
N GLU A 324 -14.89 0.62 4.59
CA GLU A 324 -14.43 -0.19 5.72
C GLU A 324 -15.36 -0.06 6.92
N ILE A 325 -16.18 1.01 6.99
CA ILE A 325 -17.14 1.24 8.07
C ILE A 325 -18.30 0.27 7.92
N ASP A 326 -18.58 -0.45 8.99
CA ASP A 326 -19.84 -1.15 9.15
C ASP A 326 -20.93 -0.17 9.58
N LYS A 327 -21.74 0.27 8.63
CA LYS A 327 -22.79 1.28 8.86
C LYS A 327 -23.82 0.83 9.88
N ARG A 328 -24.19 -0.47 9.87
CA ARG A 328 -25.20 -1.05 10.78
C ARG A 328 -24.67 -1.08 12.21
N LEU A 329 -23.43 -1.56 12.39
CA LEU A 329 -22.80 -1.64 13.71
C LEU A 329 -22.42 -0.26 14.25
N THR A 330 -21.96 0.65 13.39
CA THR A 330 -21.71 2.04 13.76
C THR A 330 -22.99 2.73 14.23
N PHE A 331 -24.12 2.51 13.54
CA PHE A 331 -25.42 3.02 13.98
C PHE A 331 -25.84 2.41 15.33
N LYS A 332 -25.60 1.10 15.55
CA LYS A 332 -25.86 0.42 16.82
C LYS A 332 -25.05 1.02 17.97
N LEU A 333 -23.74 1.27 17.77
CA LEU A 333 -22.88 1.95 18.75
C LEU A 333 -23.39 3.37 19.07
N ARG A 334 -23.79 4.12 18.04
CA ARG A 334 -24.33 5.48 18.21
C ARG A 334 -25.63 5.51 19.00
N LYS A 335 -26.50 4.53 18.80
CA LYS A 335 -27.74 4.43 19.57
C LYS A 335 -27.47 4.22 21.07
N HIS A 336 -26.39 3.54 21.42
CA HIS A 336 -25.94 3.33 22.81
C HIS A 336 -25.11 4.49 23.36
N ASN A 337 -24.62 5.40 22.50
CA ASN A 337 -23.84 6.55 22.94
C ASN A 337 -24.76 7.62 23.51
N GLN A 338 -24.59 7.91 24.79
CA GLN A 338 -25.35 8.95 25.49
C GLN A 338 -24.99 10.37 25.04
N ASN A 339 -23.76 10.57 24.54
CA ASN A 339 -23.33 11.85 23.99
C ASN A 339 -23.74 11.93 22.51
N LYS A 340 -24.81 12.67 22.22
CA LYS A 340 -25.39 12.79 20.86
C LYS A 340 -24.58 13.69 19.91
N LEU A 341 -23.42 14.19 20.30
CA LEU A 341 -22.55 15.04 19.49
C LEU A 341 -21.78 14.18 18.45
N GLY A 342 -22.34 14.05 17.26
CA GLY A 342 -21.64 13.55 16.06
C GLY A 342 -21.34 12.05 15.97
N PHE A 343 -20.48 11.67 15.04
CA PHE A 343 -20.01 10.29 14.78
C PHE A 343 -18.83 9.88 15.68
N ALA A 344 -18.96 10.06 16.99
CA ALA A 344 -17.87 9.83 17.93
C ALA A 344 -17.49 8.35 18.11
N ALA A 345 -18.37 7.39 17.74
CA ALA A 345 -18.10 5.95 17.80
C ALA A 345 -18.24 5.32 16.40
N VAL A 346 -17.22 4.60 15.97
CA VAL A 346 -17.13 3.98 14.64
C VAL A 346 -16.72 2.51 14.76
N ALA A 347 -17.49 1.61 14.13
CA ALA A 347 -17.13 0.20 13.95
C ALA A 347 -16.71 -0.05 12.49
N LEU A 348 -15.53 -0.62 12.29
CA LEU A 348 -15.09 -1.05 10.97
C LEU A 348 -15.53 -2.51 10.69
N LYS A 349 -15.56 -2.89 9.42
CA LYS A 349 -15.95 -4.25 8.98
C LYS A 349 -15.11 -5.31 9.70
N GLY A 350 -15.75 -6.40 10.10
CA GLY A 350 -15.16 -7.43 10.94
C GLY A 350 -15.37 -7.20 12.44
N THR A 351 -15.97 -6.08 12.87
CA THR A 351 -16.38 -5.88 14.26
C THR A 351 -17.57 -6.77 14.60
N LYS A 352 -17.56 -7.36 15.80
CA LYS A 352 -18.71 -8.05 16.41
C LYS A 352 -19.17 -7.27 17.64
N LEU A 353 -20.48 -6.98 17.75
CA LEU A 353 -21.05 -6.21 18.85
C LEU A 353 -22.15 -7.00 19.54
N SER A 354 -22.00 -7.15 20.86
CA SER A 354 -23.07 -7.60 21.76
C SER A 354 -23.26 -6.57 22.86
N LEU A 355 -24.33 -5.79 22.80
CA LEU A 355 -24.61 -4.67 23.69
C LEU A 355 -25.96 -4.93 24.36
N ALA A 356 -25.97 -5.08 25.68
CA ALA A 356 -27.21 -5.16 26.47
C ALA A 356 -27.98 -3.84 26.40
N SER A 357 -29.30 -3.89 26.50
CA SER A 357 -30.16 -2.69 26.38
C SER A 357 -29.89 -1.63 27.45
N SER A 358 -29.52 -2.05 28.66
CA SER A 358 -29.18 -1.17 29.78
C SER A 358 -27.72 -0.70 29.78
N SER A 359 -26.85 -1.23 28.88
CA SER A 359 -25.46 -0.82 28.79
C SER A 359 -25.31 0.61 28.24
N LYS A 360 -24.28 1.33 28.69
CA LYS A 360 -24.07 2.74 28.35
C LYS A 360 -22.70 2.96 27.74
N LEU A 361 -22.67 3.53 26.55
CA LEU A 361 -21.47 4.06 25.91
C LEU A 361 -21.46 5.58 26.06
N VAL A 362 -20.34 6.17 26.47
CA VAL A 362 -20.16 7.62 26.55
C VAL A 362 -18.85 7.97 25.85
N VAL A 363 -18.93 8.62 24.69
CA VAL A 363 -17.75 9.11 23.97
C VAL A 363 -17.70 10.62 24.09
N GLY A 364 -16.60 11.15 24.66
CA GLY A 364 -16.39 12.58 24.91
C GLY A 364 -15.99 13.36 23.64
N LYS A 365 -15.02 14.27 23.77
CA LYS A 365 -14.59 15.16 22.67
C LYS A 365 -13.73 14.47 21.58
N GLY A 366 -13.59 13.16 21.59
CA GLY A 366 -12.74 12.44 20.68
C GLY A 366 -13.51 11.47 19.74
N ARG A 367 -12.80 10.48 19.26
CA ARG A 367 -13.32 9.41 18.42
C ARG A 367 -12.93 8.05 19.00
N PHE A 368 -13.91 7.16 19.13
CA PHE A 368 -13.70 5.77 19.49
C PHE A 368 -13.81 4.92 18.22
N THR A 369 -12.73 4.23 17.84
CA THR A 369 -12.69 3.36 16.67
C THR A 369 -12.49 1.92 17.09
N LEU A 370 -13.35 1.01 16.61
CA LEU A 370 -13.22 -0.43 16.79
C LEU A 370 -12.82 -1.10 15.48
N ASN A 371 -11.90 -2.07 15.57
CA ASN A 371 -11.37 -2.84 14.46
C ASN A 371 -10.62 -1.99 13.44
N ALA A 372 -9.87 -0.98 13.91
CA ALA A 372 -8.94 -0.25 13.06
C ALA A 372 -7.96 -1.23 12.38
N LYS A 373 -7.50 -0.90 11.19
CA LYS A 373 -6.65 -1.77 10.39
C LYS A 373 -5.37 -1.06 10.01
N TRP A 374 -4.23 -1.75 10.11
CA TRP A 374 -2.95 -1.27 9.60
C TRP A 374 -2.91 -1.34 8.06
N ASN A 375 -3.47 -2.40 7.49
CA ASN A 375 -3.61 -2.57 6.05
C ASN A 375 -5.01 -3.11 5.69
N ARG A 376 -5.38 -3.06 4.41
CA ARG A 376 -6.70 -3.51 3.94
C ARG A 376 -6.93 -5.01 4.03
N CYS A 377 -5.85 -5.79 4.13
CA CYS A 377 -5.89 -7.26 4.14
C CYS A 377 -5.90 -7.86 5.55
N ASP A 378 -6.02 -7.04 6.60
CA ASP A 378 -6.08 -7.51 7.99
C ASP A 378 -7.36 -8.35 8.21
N PRO A 379 -7.25 -9.66 8.44
CA PRO A 379 -8.39 -10.58 8.45
C PRO A 379 -9.08 -10.68 9.81
N PHE A 380 -8.49 -10.13 10.88
CA PHE A 380 -8.93 -10.39 12.24
C PHE A 380 -10.16 -9.56 12.63
N ALA A 381 -11.14 -10.25 13.23
CA ALA A 381 -12.34 -9.62 13.75
C ALA A 381 -12.12 -9.12 15.18
N SER A 382 -12.59 -7.91 15.51
CA SER A 382 -12.64 -7.42 16.88
C SER A 382 -14.04 -7.62 17.48
N MET A 383 -14.10 -7.78 18.81
CA MET A 383 -15.33 -7.99 19.53
C MET A 383 -15.46 -7.01 20.69
N LEU A 384 -16.63 -6.38 20.81
CA LEU A 384 -17.03 -5.63 22.00
C LEU A 384 -18.32 -6.23 22.56
N VAL A 385 -18.25 -6.68 23.81
CA VAL A 385 -19.39 -7.17 24.58
C VAL A 385 -19.61 -6.27 25.77
N MET A 386 -20.80 -5.73 25.93
CA MET A 386 -21.22 -4.94 27.08
C MET A 386 -22.47 -5.60 27.68
N ALA A 387 -22.32 -6.14 28.89
CA ALA A 387 -23.41 -6.79 29.62
C ALA A 387 -24.37 -5.75 30.23
N GLU A 388 -25.34 -6.22 30.99
CA GLU A 388 -26.31 -5.36 31.68
C GLU A 388 -25.62 -4.34 32.58
N ASP A 389 -26.06 -3.08 32.51
CA ASP A 389 -25.56 -1.93 33.27
C ASP A 389 -24.07 -1.65 33.11
N ALA A 390 -23.38 -2.32 32.16
CA ALA A 390 -22.00 -2.06 31.82
C ALA A 390 -21.82 -0.64 31.25
N ARG A 391 -20.69 0.00 31.61
CA ARG A 391 -20.36 1.35 31.13
C ARG A 391 -19.01 1.36 30.44
N LEU A 392 -18.96 1.96 29.27
CA LEU A 392 -17.72 2.26 28.53
C LEU A 392 -17.64 3.78 28.31
N CYS A 393 -16.66 4.41 28.94
CA CYS A 393 -16.39 5.85 28.81
C CYS A 393 -15.12 6.07 28.01
N VAL A 394 -15.17 6.91 26.96
CA VAL A 394 -14.02 7.26 26.13
C VAL A 394 -13.84 8.78 26.15
N GLY A 395 -12.76 9.27 26.74
CA GLY A 395 -12.53 10.70 26.96
C GLY A 395 -12.00 11.44 25.75
N GLY A 396 -11.07 10.83 25.01
CA GLY A 396 -10.38 11.42 23.85
C GLY A 396 -10.45 10.53 22.62
N ARG A 397 -9.50 10.72 21.69
CA ARG A 397 -9.36 9.81 20.55
C ARG A 397 -8.74 8.49 21.02
N PHE A 398 -9.44 7.37 20.76
CA PHE A 398 -8.97 6.04 21.10
C PHE A 398 -9.22 5.07 19.93
N ASP A 399 -8.16 4.57 19.32
CA ASP A 399 -8.22 3.65 18.18
C ASP A 399 -7.82 2.24 18.63
N ILE A 400 -8.73 1.26 18.48
CA ILE A 400 -8.51 -0.16 18.79
C ILE A 400 -8.39 -0.95 17.50
N TYR A 401 -7.22 -1.55 17.30
CA TYR A 401 -6.91 -2.31 16.09
C TYR A 401 -7.51 -3.73 16.12
N SER A 402 -7.41 -4.41 15.00
CA SER A 402 -8.08 -5.67 14.72
C SER A 402 -7.69 -6.82 15.67
N GLY A 403 -8.54 -7.85 15.74
CA GLY A 403 -8.35 -9.01 16.60
C GLY A 403 -8.64 -8.77 18.08
N SER A 404 -8.98 -7.55 18.50
CA SER A 404 -9.18 -7.20 19.91
C SER A 404 -10.50 -7.73 20.46
N LYS A 405 -10.47 -8.22 21.69
CA LYS A 405 -11.63 -8.73 22.43
C LYS A 405 -11.82 -7.91 23.70
N ILE A 406 -12.95 -7.23 23.82
CA ILE A 406 -13.27 -6.35 24.94
C ILE A 406 -14.59 -6.83 25.55
N TYR A 407 -14.51 -7.25 26.80
CA TYR A 407 -15.67 -7.65 27.62
C TYR A 407 -15.83 -6.69 28.78
N VAL A 408 -16.96 -5.98 28.84
CA VAL A 408 -17.36 -5.16 29.99
C VAL A 408 -18.54 -5.86 30.62
N ASN A 409 -18.28 -6.50 31.75
CA ASN A 409 -19.24 -7.36 32.43
C ASN A 409 -20.33 -6.57 33.15
N LYS A 410 -21.31 -7.24 33.72
CA LYS A 410 -22.47 -6.63 34.38
C LYS A 410 -22.05 -5.62 35.44
N GLY A 411 -22.54 -4.37 35.30
CA GLY A 411 -22.27 -3.27 36.20
C GLY A 411 -20.84 -2.69 36.14
N ALA A 412 -19.92 -3.29 35.36
CA ALA A 412 -18.52 -2.88 35.28
C ALA A 412 -18.31 -1.55 34.53
N LEU A 413 -17.21 -0.86 34.85
CA LEU A 413 -16.81 0.40 34.23
C LEU A 413 -15.45 0.29 33.53
N LEU A 414 -15.44 0.41 32.21
CA LEU A 414 -14.21 0.58 31.43
C LEU A 414 -14.05 2.05 31.01
N THR A 415 -12.96 2.67 31.43
CA THR A 415 -12.64 4.06 31.07
C THR A 415 -11.39 4.09 30.19
N LEU A 416 -11.49 4.70 29.02
CA LEU A 416 -10.41 4.91 28.04
C LEU A 416 -10.19 6.41 27.87
N GLY A 417 -9.01 6.90 28.17
CA GLY A 417 -8.63 8.31 27.99
C GLY A 417 -8.40 8.66 26.53
N SER A 418 -7.16 8.56 26.08
CA SER A 418 -6.76 8.69 24.68
C SER A 418 -5.55 7.79 24.38
N GLY A 419 -5.40 7.39 23.12
CA GLY A 419 -4.29 6.53 22.71
C GLY A 419 -4.68 5.53 21.64
N TYR A 420 -3.90 4.46 21.57
CA TYR A 420 -4.19 3.35 20.66
C TYR A 420 -3.80 2.01 21.25
N ILE A 421 -4.42 0.98 20.74
CA ILE A 421 -4.16 -0.41 21.09
C ILE A 421 -3.95 -1.18 19.79
N ASN A 422 -2.80 -1.82 19.64
CA ASN A 422 -2.48 -2.67 18.51
C ASN A 422 -3.28 -3.98 18.52
N HIS A 423 -2.89 -4.92 17.66
CA HIS A 423 -3.64 -6.16 17.41
C HIS A 423 -3.80 -7.07 18.65
N ASN A 424 -4.91 -7.83 18.67
CA ASN A 424 -5.16 -8.93 19.60
C ASN A 424 -5.15 -8.55 21.09
N LEU A 425 -5.60 -7.34 21.42
CA LEU A 425 -5.85 -7.00 22.82
C LEU A 425 -6.96 -7.90 23.40
N ASN A 426 -6.81 -8.30 24.66
CA ASN A 426 -7.84 -8.95 25.46
C ASN A 426 -8.10 -8.15 26.75
N ILE A 427 -9.22 -7.43 26.81
CA ILE A 427 -9.72 -6.79 28.03
C ILE A 427 -10.91 -7.54 28.58
N SER A 428 -10.84 -7.91 29.86
CA SER A 428 -11.97 -8.47 30.61
C SER A 428 -12.17 -7.65 31.88
N CYS A 429 -13.16 -6.73 31.83
CA CYS A 429 -13.49 -5.81 32.91
C CYS A 429 -14.69 -6.34 33.71
N PHE A 430 -14.50 -6.67 34.97
CA PHE A 430 -15.53 -7.19 35.89
C PHE A 430 -15.93 -6.17 36.94
N GLU A 431 -15.06 -5.25 37.31
CA GLU A 431 -15.31 -4.17 38.27
C GLU A 431 -14.96 -2.81 37.65
N SER A 432 -13.68 -2.49 37.52
CA SER A 432 -13.27 -1.31 36.78
C SER A 432 -11.85 -1.39 36.24
N ILE A 433 -11.69 -0.91 35.00
CA ILE A 433 -10.39 -0.71 34.33
C ILE A 433 -10.34 0.71 33.82
N THR A 434 -9.32 1.45 34.22
CA THR A 434 -9.07 2.82 33.75
C THR A 434 -7.76 2.89 32.99
N ILE A 435 -7.80 3.42 31.76
CA ILE A 435 -6.64 3.70 30.92
C ILE A 435 -6.60 5.20 30.66
N GLY A 436 -5.48 5.84 30.99
CA GLY A 436 -5.29 7.29 30.94
C GLY A 436 -5.14 7.88 29.55
N GLN A 437 -4.55 9.08 29.49
CA GLN A 437 -4.35 9.83 28.26
C GLN A 437 -3.01 9.49 27.61
N GLY A 438 -2.95 9.44 26.26
CA GLY A 438 -1.71 9.26 25.52
C GLY A 438 -1.07 7.87 25.69
N VAL A 439 -1.88 6.84 25.95
CA VAL A 439 -1.38 5.48 26.21
C VAL A 439 -1.15 4.73 24.91
N ALA A 440 -0.01 4.03 24.80
CA ALA A 440 0.33 3.14 23.69
C ALA A 440 0.38 1.68 24.18
N ILE A 441 -0.46 0.83 23.62
CA ILE A 441 -0.52 -0.61 23.95
C ILE A 441 -0.18 -1.42 22.70
N SER A 442 0.84 -2.26 22.83
CA SER A 442 1.30 -3.14 21.74
C SER A 442 0.40 -4.37 21.56
N GLU A 443 0.85 -5.35 20.75
CA GLU A 443 0.08 -6.53 20.37
C GLU A 443 -0.01 -7.57 21.51
N ASN A 444 -1.07 -8.38 21.48
CA ASN A 444 -1.27 -9.55 22.36
C ASN A 444 -1.27 -9.22 23.86
N VAL A 445 -1.71 -8.01 24.23
CA VAL A 445 -1.78 -7.61 25.64
C VAL A 445 -3.06 -8.13 26.28
N THR A 446 -2.97 -8.63 27.52
CA THR A 446 -4.11 -9.06 28.33
C THR A 446 -4.23 -8.18 29.56
N ILE A 447 -5.41 -7.61 29.80
CA ILE A 447 -5.74 -6.78 30.97
C ILE A 447 -7.00 -7.35 31.61
N ARG A 448 -6.89 -7.79 32.87
CA ARG A 448 -8.00 -8.45 33.56
C ARG A 448 -8.05 -8.09 35.04
N ASP A 449 -9.16 -7.55 35.49
CA ASP A 449 -9.40 -7.12 36.87
C ASP A 449 -10.07 -8.18 37.78
N SER A 450 -10.06 -9.45 37.34
CA SER A 450 -10.70 -10.56 38.06
C SER A 450 -9.95 -11.89 37.90
N ASP A 451 -9.97 -12.73 38.94
CA ASP A 451 -9.52 -14.13 38.89
C ASP A 451 -10.61 -15.11 38.49
N ASP A 452 -11.88 -14.69 38.37
CA ASP A 452 -13.09 -15.49 38.18
C ASP A 452 -13.42 -16.47 39.32
N HIS A 453 -12.43 -16.96 40.04
CA HIS A 453 -12.56 -17.96 41.09
C HIS A 453 -12.10 -17.42 42.45
N THR A 454 -12.68 -17.97 43.52
CA THR A 454 -12.26 -17.69 44.90
C THR A 454 -11.35 -18.81 45.39
N ILE A 455 -10.19 -18.47 45.91
CA ILE A 455 -9.30 -19.42 46.57
C ILE A 455 -9.82 -19.62 48.00
N THR A 456 -10.35 -20.83 48.29
CA THR A 456 -10.99 -21.13 49.59
C THR A 456 -10.03 -21.10 50.77
N SER A 457 -8.76 -21.44 50.53
CA SER A 457 -7.70 -21.42 51.57
C SER A 457 -7.16 -20.04 51.88
N ASN A 458 -7.42 -19.05 51.03
CA ASN A 458 -7.01 -17.66 51.22
C ASN A 458 -8.06 -16.73 50.58
N PRO A 459 -9.19 -16.50 51.28
CA PRO A 459 -10.28 -15.70 50.75
C PRO A 459 -9.81 -14.25 50.49
N HIS A 460 -9.82 -13.86 49.24
CA HIS A 460 -9.49 -12.52 48.76
C HIS A 460 -10.57 -12.06 47.77
N SER A 461 -10.64 -10.77 47.53
CA SER A 461 -11.59 -10.23 46.56
C SER A 461 -11.36 -10.84 45.17
N LYS A 462 -12.40 -11.34 44.55
CA LYS A 462 -12.36 -11.85 43.17
C LYS A 462 -11.91 -10.80 42.17
N THR A 463 -12.33 -9.55 42.40
CA THR A 463 -12.04 -8.42 41.53
C THR A 463 -11.27 -7.35 42.29
N ARG A 464 -10.42 -6.60 41.60
CA ARG A 464 -9.79 -5.36 42.06
C ARG A 464 -9.55 -4.46 40.86
N PRO A 465 -9.86 -3.15 40.98
CA PRO A 465 -9.64 -2.19 39.92
C PRO A 465 -8.22 -2.20 39.34
N ILE A 466 -8.11 -1.94 38.04
CA ILE A 466 -6.84 -1.69 37.38
C ILE A 466 -6.80 -0.22 36.94
N VAL A 467 -5.70 0.45 37.22
CA VAL A 467 -5.47 1.84 36.82
C VAL A 467 -4.18 1.93 36.02
N ILE A 468 -4.27 2.37 34.76
CA ILE A 468 -3.13 2.67 33.89
C ILE A 468 -3.10 4.18 33.73
N GLY A 469 -2.03 4.82 34.17
CA GLY A 469 -1.84 6.27 34.17
C GLY A 469 -1.72 6.85 32.76
N ASN A 470 -1.38 8.14 32.72
CA ASN A 470 -1.18 8.86 31.48
C ASN A 470 0.19 8.54 30.85
N HIS A 471 0.26 8.58 29.52
CA HIS A 471 1.52 8.42 28.79
C HIS A 471 2.28 7.13 29.15
N VAL A 472 1.57 6.03 29.30
CA VAL A 472 2.13 4.70 29.60
C VAL A 472 2.34 3.93 28.29
N TRP A 473 3.51 3.29 28.18
CA TRP A 473 3.80 2.37 27.09
C TRP A 473 3.79 0.92 27.60
N ILE A 474 2.93 0.09 27.01
CA ILE A 474 2.81 -1.34 27.28
C ILE A 474 3.31 -2.12 26.08
N GLY A 475 4.40 -2.88 26.28
CA GLY A 475 5.01 -3.75 25.27
C GLY A 475 4.14 -4.94 24.88
N MET A 476 4.56 -5.66 23.85
CA MET A 476 3.83 -6.84 23.34
C MET A 476 3.82 -8.01 24.35
N ASN A 477 2.78 -8.84 24.29
CA ASN A 477 2.61 -10.04 25.13
C ASN A 477 2.60 -9.76 26.63
N VAL A 478 2.23 -8.55 27.06
CA VAL A 478 2.14 -8.19 28.47
C VAL A 478 0.81 -8.67 29.06
N THR A 479 0.87 -9.12 30.33
CA THR A 479 -0.32 -9.45 31.13
C THR A 479 -0.37 -8.54 32.35
N ILE A 480 -1.50 -7.84 32.55
CA ILE A 480 -1.77 -6.98 33.71
C ILE A 480 -2.89 -7.60 34.52
N LEU A 481 -2.60 -7.92 35.79
CA LEU A 481 -3.53 -8.59 36.68
C LEU A 481 -4.27 -7.59 37.59
N LYS A 482 -5.34 -8.06 38.22
CA LYS A 482 -6.22 -7.30 39.09
C LYS A 482 -5.47 -6.52 40.19
N GLY A 483 -5.98 -5.34 40.50
CA GLY A 483 -5.48 -4.50 41.57
C GLY A 483 -4.19 -3.74 41.29
N VAL A 484 -3.69 -3.77 40.03
CA VAL A 484 -2.45 -3.10 39.65
C VAL A 484 -2.71 -1.66 39.25
N THR A 485 -1.88 -0.76 39.81
CA THR A 485 -1.76 0.64 39.35
C THR A 485 -0.44 0.83 38.62
N ILE A 486 -0.49 1.30 37.37
CA ILE A 486 0.68 1.69 36.58
C ILE A 486 0.75 3.23 36.54
N GLY A 487 1.82 3.79 37.13
CA GLY A 487 2.03 5.23 37.21
C GLY A 487 2.25 5.90 35.85
N ASN A 488 2.10 7.23 35.81
CA ASN A 488 2.27 8.03 34.60
C ASN A 488 3.66 7.85 34.01
N GLY A 489 3.78 7.86 32.67
CA GLY A 489 5.06 7.77 31.97
C GLY A 489 5.79 6.42 32.11
N ALA A 490 5.19 5.44 32.79
CA ALA A 490 5.82 4.13 32.96
C ALA A 490 5.89 3.34 31.65
N ILE A 491 6.86 2.44 31.59
CA ILE A 491 7.09 1.52 30.47
C ILE A 491 7.01 0.09 31.02
N VAL A 492 6.17 -0.73 30.43
CA VAL A 492 6.09 -2.17 30.69
C VAL A 492 6.71 -2.92 29.53
N ALA A 493 7.85 -3.57 29.75
CA ALA A 493 8.59 -4.29 28.71
C ALA A 493 7.79 -5.49 28.18
N ALA A 494 8.10 -5.89 26.96
CA ALA A 494 7.47 -7.03 26.32
C ALA A 494 7.57 -8.33 27.14
N GLY A 495 6.49 -9.12 27.16
CA GLY A 495 6.41 -10.39 27.87
C GLY A 495 6.30 -10.29 29.40
N ALA A 496 6.17 -9.09 29.96
CA ALA A 496 6.06 -8.90 31.40
C ALA A 496 4.69 -9.35 31.94
N VAL A 497 4.68 -9.90 33.17
CA VAL A 497 3.46 -10.19 33.93
C VAL A 497 3.43 -9.26 35.15
N VAL A 498 2.55 -8.25 35.07
CA VAL A 498 2.46 -7.20 36.11
C VAL A 498 1.46 -7.64 37.18
N THR A 499 1.98 -7.89 38.39
CA THR A 499 1.25 -8.39 39.55
C THR A 499 1.25 -7.41 40.72
N LYS A 500 2.03 -6.33 40.61
CA LYS A 500 2.17 -5.27 41.63
C LYS A 500 2.21 -3.91 40.97
N ASP A 501 1.97 -2.88 41.73
CA ASP A 501 2.01 -1.51 41.26
C ASP A 501 3.35 -1.14 40.64
N VAL A 502 3.29 -0.33 39.59
CA VAL A 502 4.44 0.19 38.84
C VAL A 502 4.55 1.68 39.12
N PRO A 503 5.66 2.15 39.72
CA PRO A 503 5.84 3.57 39.99
C PRO A 503 5.88 4.43 38.72
N GLU A 504 5.53 5.70 38.86
CA GLU A 504 5.64 6.68 37.76
C GLU A 504 7.06 6.74 37.18
N GLY A 505 7.16 6.88 35.84
CA GLY A 505 8.43 6.99 35.14
C GLY A 505 9.36 5.79 35.32
N SER A 506 8.82 4.58 35.56
CA SER A 506 9.61 3.37 35.75
C SER A 506 9.49 2.41 34.58
N LEU A 507 10.60 1.74 34.24
CA LEU A 507 10.63 0.61 33.34
C LEU A 507 10.56 -0.69 34.16
N VAL A 508 9.57 -1.52 33.89
CA VAL A 508 9.42 -2.85 34.51
C VAL A 508 9.50 -3.96 33.46
N ALA A 509 10.06 -5.12 33.86
CA ALA A 509 10.18 -6.30 33.00
C ALA A 509 10.16 -7.61 33.81
N GLY A 510 9.87 -8.73 33.14
CA GLY A 510 9.95 -10.09 33.68
C GLY A 510 8.63 -10.67 34.18
N VAL A 511 8.69 -11.91 34.70
CA VAL A 511 7.57 -12.71 35.22
C VAL A 511 7.92 -13.23 36.60
N PRO A 512 7.39 -12.66 37.71
CA PRO A 512 6.62 -11.40 37.78
C PRO A 512 7.47 -10.18 37.44
N ALA A 513 6.82 -9.10 36.97
CA ALA A 513 7.48 -7.86 36.61
C ALA A 513 8.18 -7.20 37.80
N LYS A 514 9.43 -6.76 37.58
CA LYS A 514 10.25 -6.02 38.55
C LYS A 514 10.72 -4.70 37.94
N ILE A 515 10.97 -3.72 38.76
CA ILE A 515 11.54 -2.43 38.34
C ILE A 515 12.97 -2.67 37.86
N ILE A 516 13.25 -2.32 36.58
CA ILE A 516 14.57 -2.41 35.94
C ILE A 516 15.26 -1.05 35.99
N LYS A 517 14.50 0.03 35.83
CA LYS A 517 15.02 1.40 35.79
C LYS A 517 13.94 2.38 36.20
N SER A 518 14.34 3.44 36.90
CA SER A 518 13.47 4.59 37.22
C SER A 518 13.93 5.83 36.46
N GLY A 519 13.05 6.83 36.35
CA GLY A 519 13.32 8.06 35.61
C GLY A 519 13.40 7.87 34.10
N VAL A 520 12.61 6.95 33.54
CA VAL A 520 12.51 6.75 32.10
C VAL A 520 11.42 7.64 31.48
N SER A 521 11.62 7.98 30.22
CA SER A 521 10.61 8.64 29.38
C SER A 521 10.62 8.02 27.99
N TRP A 522 9.51 8.16 27.26
CA TRP A 522 9.37 7.68 25.88
C TRP A 522 8.57 8.71 25.06
N TYR A 523 8.69 8.67 23.73
CA TYR A 523 8.08 9.62 22.78
C TYR A 523 7.23 8.91 21.74
#